data_8e5e8b2a705cc2b8ba51881fafaa57da
#
_entry.id   8e5e8b2a705cc2b8ba51881fafaa57da
#
_cell.length_a   1.000
_cell.length_b   1.000
_cell.length_c   1.000
_cell.angle_alpha   90.00
_cell.angle_beta   90.00
_cell.angle_gamma   90.00
#
_symmetry.space_group_name_H-M   'P 1'
#
loop_
_entity.id
_entity.type
_entity.pdbx_description
1 polymer ?
#
loop_
_entity_poly.entity_id
_entity_poly.type
_entity_poly.pdbx_seq_one_letter_code
_entity_poly.pdbx_strand_id
1 'polypeptide(L)'
;MSDRTTPITRRQEIALVTGRELRAHLLKKSTIILTLVLLIAAVGGIVGVKLYTAGQDQAYRVGLKGVTLTQATGLDKVAASNGETIKLVDVSAHQAKDVLADDAPEGTPHVDMVLDVSGSTPTITVEKSADDAVVSGVTAYLQQAALGQQIASLGGDPAQVASQLSTAKPQVTALHAPQRDSAEFGSRYAILMTIDVLLLFAIMGGGQFIAQGVVEEKSSRIVEILLACVRPSSLLAGKILGIGIASVLTTGVVAVAGVVTAKATGVMPDISLNLDSVLVAMIVWMIVGYAIFAVAFGAAASLVSRQEDVSSVSMPLVMLSMVPYVLSFLMATGDTNSMTFRVLSYVPPFAPFMMPARLVLGVSSWTEQLIALGLALV
;
A
#
# COMPACT_ATOMS: atom_id res chain seq x y z
N MET A 1 -65.67 2.33 7.01
CA MET A 1 -64.60 2.05 6.03
C MET A 1 -63.39 1.57 6.80
N SER A 2 -63.23 0.25 6.91
CA SER A 2 -62.07 -0.37 7.61
C SER A 2 -60.96 -0.49 6.58
N ASP A 3 -60.04 0.44 6.68
CA ASP A 3 -58.78 0.39 5.92
C ASP A 3 -57.95 -0.79 6.47
N ARG A 4 -58.03 -1.94 5.78
CA ARG A 4 -57.20 -3.10 6.10
C ARG A 4 -55.78 -2.77 5.77
N THR A 5 -55.05 -2.19 6.72
CA THR A 5 -53.61 -2.09 6.66
C THR A 5 -53.03 -3.49 6.51
N THR A 6 -52.58 -3.84 5.30
CA THR A 6 -51.88 -5.10 5.04
C THR A 6 -50.69 -5.20 5.99
N PRO A 7 -50.52 -6.32 6.71
CA PRO A 7 -49.43 -6.46 7.67
C PRO A 7 -48.08 -6.29 6.90
N ILE A 8 -47.23 -5.40 7.43
CA ILE A 8 -45.90 -5.10 6.85
C ILE A 8 -45.10 -6.40 6.81
N THR A 9 -44.61 -6.75 5.63
CA THR A 9 -43.79 -7.96 5.46
C THR A 9 -42.41 -7.76 6.08
N ARG A 10 -41.72 -8.84 6.49
CA ARG A 10 -40.38 -8.81 7.06
C ARG A 10 -39.37 -8.07 6.14
N ARG A 11 -39.51 -8.22 4.83
CA ARG A 11 -38.66 -7.51 3.84
C ARG A 11 -38.89 -6.00 3.85
N GLN A 12 -40.14 -5.56 4.01
CA GLN A 12 -40.45 -4.13 4.12
C GLN A 12 -39.97 -3.54 5.44
N GLU A 13 -40.04 -4.27 6.56
CA GLU A 13 -39.45 -3.85 7.82
C GLU A 13 -37.97 -3.60 7.68
N ILE A 14 -37.20 -4.57 7.12
CA ILE A 14 -35.77 -4.47 6.91
C ILE A 14 -35.45 -3.28 5.99
N ALA A 15 -36.17 -3.12 4.87
CA ALA A 15 -35.95 -2.04 3.93
C ALA A 15 -36.15 -0.64 4.54
N LEU A 16 -37.19 -0.47 5.35
CA LEU A 16 -37.49 0.80 6.05
C LEU A 16 -36.39 1.14 7.06
N VAL A 17 -35.98 0.16 7.87
CA VAL A 17 -34.88 0.33 8.83
C VAL A 17 -33.56 0.64 8.10
N THR A 18 -33.23 -0.13 7.05
CA THR A 18 -32.03 0.10 6.22
C THR A 18 -32.00 1.53 5.67
N GLY A 19 -33.12 2.03 5.12
CA GLY A 19 -33.20 3.38 4.58
C GLY A 19 -33.00 4.47 5.64
N ARG A 20 -33.56 4.26 6.85
CA ARG A 20 -33.37 5.15 7.99
C ARG A 20 -31.92 5.20 8.43
N GLU A 21 -31.32 4.03 8.67
CA GLU A 21 -29.92 3.91 9.13
C GLU A 21 -28.94 4.47 8.09
N LEU A 22 -29.16 4.16 6.80
CA LEU A 22 -28.33 4.68 5.72
C LEU A 22 -28.29 6.21 5.71
N ARG A 23 -29.47 6.85 5.78
CA ARG A 23 -29.56 8.32 5.81
C ARG A 23 -28.95 8.89 7.09
N ALA A 24 -29.25 8.31 8.24
CA ALA A 24 -28.74 8.75 9.53
C ALA A 24 -27.21 8.66 9.57
N HIS A 25 -26.63 7.60 9.01
CA HIS A 25 -25.19 7.39 8.99
C HIS A 25 -24.48 8.29 8.00
N LEU A 26 -24.95 8.41 6.75
CA LEU A 26 -24.34 9.26 5.73
C LEU A 26 -24.39 10.75 6.09
N LEU A 27 -25.48 11.19 6.76
CA LEU A 27 -25.63 12.59 7.17
C LEU A 27 -25.02 12.91 8.54
N LYS A 28 -24.48 11.91 9.25
CA LYS A 28 -23.83 12.11 10.55
C LYS A 28 -22.53 12.92 10.35
N LYS A 29 -22.40 14.03 11.09
CA LYS A 29 -21.23 14.92 11.00
C LYS A 29 -19.90 14.16 11.15
N SER A 30 -19.83 13.19 12.08
CA SER A 30 -18.65 12.36 12.29
C SER A 30 -18.27 11.53 11.06
N THR A 31 -19.25 10.96 10.34
CA THR A 31 -19.02 10.19 9.10
C THR A 31 -18.49 11.11 7.99
N ILE A 32 -19.11 12.28 7.82
CA ILE A 32 -18.67 13.26 6.81
C ILE A 32 -17.23 13.72 7.10
N ILE A 33 -16.94 14.07 8.36
CA ILE A 33 -15.59 14.52 8.77
C ILE A 33 -14.58 13.40 8.54
N LEU A 34 -14.88 12.16 8.97
CA LEU A 34 -13.98 11.03 8.79
C LEU A 34 -13.73 10.75 7.29
N THR A 35 -14.78 10.77 6.47
CA THR A 35 -14.65 10.58 5.02
C THR A 35 -13.79 11.67 4.39
N LEU A 36 -13.97 12.93 4.78
CA LEU A 36 -13.14 14.05 4.31
C LEU A 36 -11.67 13.89 4.74
N VAL A 37 -11.42 13.49 6.00
CA VAL A 37 -10.06 13.26 6.50
C VAL A 37 -9.39 12.13 5.71
N LEU A 38 -10.08 11.01 5.49
CA LEU A 38 -9.57 9.89 4.71
C LEU A 38 -9.32 10.29 3.25
N LEU A 39 -10.20 11.09 2.67
CA LEU A 39 -10.06 11.59 1.31
C LEU A 39 -8.85 12.53 1.18
N ILE A 40 -8.69 13.46 2.11
CA ILE A 40 -7.52 14.36 2.16
C ILE A 40 -6.24 13.55 2.38
N ALA A 41 -6.26 12.55 3.26
CA ALA A 41 -5.11 11.69 3.50
C ALA A 41 -4.74 10.86 2.26
N ALA A 42 -5.72 10.27 1.57
CA ALA A 42 -5.49 9.48 0.36
C ALA A 42 -4.96 10.35 -0.80
N VAL A 43 -5.64 11.45 -1.11
CA VAL A 43 -5.24 12.37 -2.18
C VAL A 43 -3.93 13.07 -1.83
N GLY A 44 -3.83 13.62 -0.62
CA GLY A 44 -2.65 14.34 -0.14
C GLY A 44 -1.42 13.44 -0.02
N GLY A 45 -1.61 12.18 0.39
CA GLY A 45 -0.54 11.18 0.43
C GLY A 45 0.02 10.86 -0.96
N ILE A 46 -0.86 10.62 -1.94
CA ILE A 46 -0.44 10.35 -3.34
C ILE A 46 0.26 11.56 -3.95
N VAL A 47 -0.30 12.76 -3.78
CA VAL A 47 0.32 14.00 -4.26
C VAL A 47 1.65 14.26 -3.54
N GLY A 48 1.71 13.99 -2.22
CA GLY A 48 2.95 14.10 -1.43
C GLY A 48 4.04 13.16 -1.93
N VAL A 49 3.70 11.90 -2.23
CA VAL A 49 4.63 10.94 -2.84
C VAL A 49 5.11 11.46 -4.20
N LYS A 50 4.20 11.98 -5.05
CA LYS A 50 4.56 12.56 -6.34
C LYS A 50 5.56 13.72 -6.20
N LEU A 51 5.28 14.66 -5.28
CA LEU A 51 6.15 15.81 -5.07
C LEU A 51 7.51 15.39 -4.49
N TYR A 52 7.51 14.40 -3.60
CA TYR A 52 8.74 13.85 -3.04
C TYR A 52 9.59 13.14 -4.11
N THR A 53 8.98 12.29 -4.93
CA THR A 53 9.71 11.60 -6.01
C THR A 53 10.14 12.55 -7.13
N ALA A 54 9.32 13.55 -7.46
CA ALA A 54 9.71 14.58 -8.43
C ALA A 54 10.93 15.42 -7.97
N GLY A 55 11.11 15.55 -6.64
CA GLY A 55 12.32 16.15 -6.07
C GLY A 55 13.55 15.24 -6.13
N GLN A 56 13.34 13.93 -6.21
CA GLN A 56 14.44 12.93 -6.33
C GLN A 56 14.82 12.59 -7.77
N ASP A 57 13.98 12.93 -8.76
CA ASP A 57 14.27 12.78 -10.20
C ASP A 57 15.40 13.72 -10.70
N GLN A 58 16.05 14.47 -9.81
CA GLN A 58 17.28 15.17 -10.13
C GLN A 58 18.40 14.14 -10.25
N ALA A 59 18.96 14.02 -11.48
CA ALA A 59 20.13 13.18 -11.73
C ALA A 59 21.19 13.44 -10.65
N TYR A 60 21.66 12.38 -10.00
CA TYR A 60 22.68 12.43 -8.96
C TYR A 60 23.96 13.04 -9.57
N ARG A 61 24.41 14.17 -9.03
CA ARG A 61 25.53 14.92 -9.60
C ARG A 61 26.82 14.43 -9.00
N VAL A 62 27.65 13.79 -9.82
CA VAL A 62 28.97 13.31 -9.40
C VAL A 62 30.04 14.28 -9.92
N GLY A 63 30.69 14.97 -9.00
CA GLY A 63 31.83 15.81 -9.25
C GLY A 63 33.08 14.96 -9.48
N LEU A 64 33.75 15.18 -10.61
CA LEU A 64 34.98 14.49 -10.94
C LEU A 64 36.21 15.39 -10.66
N LYS A 65 37.23 14.83 -9.97
CA LYS A 65 38.46 15.48 -9.69
C LYS A 65 39.63 14.54 -10.04
N GLY A 66 40.61 15.05 -10.84
CA GLY A 66 41.76 14.26 -11.29
C GLY A 66 41.49 13.40 -12.53
N VAL A 67 40.28 13.42 -13.09
CA VAL A 67 39.89 12.72 -14.34
C VAL A 67 39.01 13.63 -15.15
N THR A 68 39.21 13.67 -16.45
CA THR A 68 38.40 14.44 -17.40
C THR A 68 37.06 13.71 -17.69
N LEU A 69 36.04 14.48 -18.04
CA LEU A 69 34.72 13.93 -18.44
C LEU A 69 34.82 12.90 -19.57
N THR A 70 35.80 13.09 -20.50
CA THR A 70 36.05 12.17 -21.60
C THR A 70 36.66 10.84 -21.15
N GLN A 71 37.43 10.83 -20.08
CA GLN A 71 38.05 9.63 -19.51
C GLN A 71 37.07 8.86 -18.62
N ALA A 72 36.10 9.55 -18.02
CA ALA A 72 35.03 8.97 -17.23
C ALA A 72 33.83 8.51 -18.08
N THR A 73 33.98 8.48 -19.42
CA THR A 73 32.94 8.00 -20.33
C THR A 73 32.58 6.56 -20.01
N GLY A 74 31.31 6.33 -19.69
CA GLY A 74 30.78 5.01 -19.31
C GLY A 74 30.41 4.89 -17.82
N LEU A 75 30.83 5.82 -16.96
CA LEU A 75 30.37 5.86 -15.56
C LEU A 75 28.89 6.12 -15.49
N ASP A 76 28.36 7.00 -16.35
CA ASP A 76 26.93 7.25 -16.53
C ASP A 76 26.14 5.99 -16.92
N LYS A 77 26.72 5.15 -17.79
CA LYS A 77 26.09 3.89 -18.22
C LYS A 77 26.09 2.81 -17.15
N VAL A 78 27.18 2.70 -16.38
CA VAL A 78 27.29 1.74 -15.28
C VAL A 78 26.32 2.11 -14.16
N ALA A 79 26.17 3.38 -13.87
CA ALA A 79 25.20 3.87 -12.91
C ALA A 79 23.75 3.66 -13.38
N ALA A 80 23.46 3.95 -14.66
CA ALA A 80 22.14 3.70 -15.25
C ALA A 80 21.76 2.20 -15.21
N SER A 81 22.72 1.29 -15.26
CA SER A 81 22.48 -0.14 -15.10
C SER A 81 22.02 -0.53 -13.68
N ASN A 82 22.30 0.32 -12.69
CA ASN A 82 21.86 0.17 -11.30
C ASN A 82 20.59 0.96 -10.96
N GLY A 83 19.95 1.59 -11.96
CA GLY A 83 18.66 2.29 -11.81
C GLY A 83 18.76 3.76 -11.47
N GLU A 84 19.99 4.32 -11.34
CA GLU A 84 20.21 5.73 -11.01
C GLU A 84 20.68 6.53 -12.22
N THR A 85 20.16 7.75 -12.38
CA THR A 85 20.62 8.69 -13.42
C THR A 85 21.72 9.57 -12.84
N ILE A 86 22.95 9.45 -13.36
CA ILE A 86 24.09 10.25 -12.92
C ILE A 86 24.40 11.34 -13.94
N LYS A 87 24.67 12.54 -13.43
CA LYS A 87 25.22 13.65 -14.21
C LYS A 87 26.64 13.95 -13.75
N LEU A 88 27.61 13.79 -14.65
CA LEU A 88 29.01 14.06 -14.35
C LEU A 88 29.28 15.58 -14.47
N VAL A 89 29.98 16.13 -13.48
CA VAL A 89 30.35 17.54 -13.40
C VAL A 89 31.88 17.62 -13.14
N ASP A 90 32.60 18.42 -13.90
CA ASP A 90 34.03 18.67 -13.61
C ASP A 90 34.15 19.67 -12.46
N VAL A 91 34.77 19.24 -11.36
CA VAL A 91 35.02 20.05 -10.17
C VAL A 91 36.52 20.19 -9.86
N SER A 92 37.38 19.92 -10.83
CA SER A 92 38.87 19.95 -10.66
C SER A 92 39.39 21.29 -10.15
N ALA A 93 38.70 22.40 -10.43
CA ALA A 93 39.09 23.75 -10.03
C ALA A 93 38.62 24.12 -8.60
N HIS A 94 37.78 23.28 -7.94
CA HIS A 94 37.13 23.59 -6.67
C HIS A 94 37.56 22.63 -5.57
N GLN A 95 37.40 23.06 -4.29
CA GLN A 95 37.58 22.14 -3.17
C GLN A 95 36.32 21.29 -3.00
N ALA A 96 36.45 20.02 -2.66
CA ALA A 96 35.32 19.10 -2.48
C ALA A 96 34.28 19.64 -1.48
N LYS A 97 34.74 20.32 -0.43
CA LYS A 97 33.89 20.92 0.60
C LYS A 97 32.99 22.04 0.06
N ASP A 98 33.51 22.86 -0.87
CA ASP A 98 32.78 24.02 -1.39
C ASP A 98 31.68 23.60 -2.41
N VAL A 99 31.88 22.51 -3.12
CA VAL A 99 30.94 21.99 -4.14
C VAL A 99 29.88 21.07 -3.54
N LEU A 100 30.12 20.55 -2.33
CA LEU A 100 29.18 19.69 -1.60
C LEU A 100 28.28 20.48 -0.63
N ALA A 101 28.64 21.72 -0.28
CA ALA A 101 27.89 22.52 0.66
C ALA A 101 26.58 23.02 0.07
N ASP A 102 25.48 22.93 0.84
CA ASP A 102 24.17 23.49 0.47
C ASP A 102 24.23 25.02 0.24
N ASP A 103 25.17 25.71 0.94
CA ASP A 103 25.42 27.16 0.85
C ASP A 103 26.63 27.51 -0.05
N ALA A 104 26.79 26.80 -1.16
CA ALA A 104 27.92 27.03 -2.08
C ALA A 104 27.93 28.45 -2.62
N PRO A 105 29.13 29.11 -2.78
CA PRO A 105 29.23 30.45 -3.35
C PRO A 105 28.62 30.54 -4.76
N GLU A 106 28.03 31.69 -5.11
CA GLU A 106 27.46 31.91 -6.46
C GLU A 106 28.51 31.58 -7.56
N GLY A 107 28.06 30.69 -8.47
CA GLY A 107 28.95 30.23 -9.59
C GLY A 107 29.67 28.91 -9.33
N THR A 108 29.61 28.33 -8.13
CA THR A 108 30.17 27.03 -7.83
C THR A 108 29.15 25.91 -8.21
N PRO A 109 29.58 24.89 -8.99
CA PRO A 109 28.69 23.80 -9.34
C PRO A 109 28.38 22.98 -8.08
N HIS A 110 27.11 22.89 -7.69
CA HIS A 110 26.70 22.01 -6.59
C HIS A 110 26.67 20.55 -7.08
N VAL A 111 27.27 19.64 -6.31
CA VAL A 111 27.29 18.19 -6.58
C VAL A 111 26.96 17.40 -5.31
N ASP A 112 26.38 16.23 -5.48
CA ASP A 112 25.96 15.35 -4.37
C ASP A 112 27.11 14.49 -3.85
N MET A 113 28.12 14.23 -4.71
CA MET A 113 29.29 13.42 -4.40
C MET A 113 30.51 13.91 -5.22
N VAL A 114 31.68 13.88 -4.62
CA VAL A 114 32.98 14.12 -5.33
C VAL A 114 33.77 12.84 -5.38
N LEU A 115 34.09 12.39 -6.58
CA LEU A 115 35.04 11.31 -6.84
C LEU A 115 36.42 11.93 -7.17
N ASP A 116 37.39 11.81 -6.27
CA ASP A 116 38.76 12.24 -6.43
C ASP A 116 39.66 11.03 -6.75
N VAL A 117 40.23 11.02 -7.96
CA VAL A 117 41.16 9.99 -8.43
C VAL A 117 42.55 10.56 -8.67
N SER A 118 42.87 11.76 -8.18
CA SER A 118 44.17 12.38 -8.30
C SER A 118 45.23 11.72 -7.40
N GLY A 119 44.81 11.01 -6.35
CA GLY A 119 45.68 10.29 -5.42
C GLY A 119 46.00 8.85 -5.85
N SER A 120 46.82 8.17 -5.05
CA SER A 120 47.13 6.74 -5.24
C SER A 120 45.96 5.81 -5.00
N THR A 121 44.96 6.25 -4.21
CA THR A 121 43.72 5.57 -3.94
C THR A 121 42.53 6.49 -4.26
N PRO A 122 41.56 6.08 -5.08
CA PRO A 122 40.35 6.86 -5.32
C PRO A 122 39.60 7.10 -4.03
N THR A 123 39.13 8.33 -3.83
CA THR A 123 38.34 8.70 -2.65
C THR A 123 37.00 9.27 -3.06
N ILE A 124 35.96 8.88 -2.33
CA ILE A 124 34.61 9.43 -2.46
C ILE A 124 34.34 10.33 -1.27
N THR A 125 33.96 11.57 -1.53
CA THR A 125 33.58 12.54 -0.50
C THR A 125 32.12 12.94 -0.69
N VAL A 126 31.35 12.90 0.36
CA VAL A 126 29.93 13.31 0.41
C VAL A 126 29.70 14.23 1.60
N GLU A 127 28.63 15.02 1.60
CA GLU A 127 28.35 15.91 2.74
C GLU A 127 27.77 15.16 3.95
N LYS A 128 26.78 14.28 3.72
CA LYS A 128 26.07 13.56 4.83
C LYS A 128 26.14 12.05 4.63
N SER A 129 25.59 11.54 3.55
CA SER A 129 25.57 10.11 3.22
C SER A 129 25.63 9.91 1.71
N ALA A 130 26.28 8.86 1.27
CA ALA A 130 26.29 8.46 -0.12
C ALA A 130 25.11 7.53 -0.41
N ASP A 131 24.59 7.59 -1.64
CA ASP A 131 23.68 6.56 -2.13
C ASP A 131 24.44 5.27 -2.41
N ASP A 132 24.03 4.15 -1.78
CA ASP A 132 24.72 2.86 -1.91
C ASP A 132 24.74 2.34 -3.36
N ALA A 133 23.71 2.62 -4.16
CA ALA A 133 23.65 2.22 -5.56
C ALA A 133 24.67 2.99 -6.40
N VAL A 134 24.83 4.31 -6.14
CA VAL A 134 25.81 5.15 -6.80
C VAL A 134 27.24 4.75 -6.41
N VAL A 135 27.49 4.53 -5.11
CA VAL A 135 28.81 4.09 -4.63
C VAL A 135 29.20 2.74 -5.21
N SER A 136 28.28 1.79 -5.27
CA SER A 136 28.53 0.48 -5.87
C SER A 136 28.80 0.57 -7.37
N GLY A 137 28.06 1.42 -8.11
CA GLY A 137 28.27 1.71 -9.52
C GLY A 137 29.65 2.33 -9.78
N VAL A 138 30.02 3.36 -9.00
CA VAL A 138 31.34 4.00 -9.09
C VAL A 138 32.46 3.00 -8.78
N THR A 139 32.29 2.19 -7.75
CA THR A 139 33.27 1.16 -7.36
C THR A 139 33.46 0.13 -8.48
N ALA A 140 32.36 -0.37 -9.06
CA ALA A 140 32.41 -1.32 -10.17
C ALA A 140 33.11 -0.71 -11.39
N TYR A 141 32.87 0.56 -11.71
CA TYR A 141 33.53 1.28 -12.77
C TYR A 141 35.05 1.38 -12.52
N LEU A 142 35.46 1.78 -11.33
CA LEU A 142 36.89 1.92 -10.98
C LEU A 142 37.59 0.57 -11.01
N GLN A 143 36.98 -0.50 -10.55
CA GLN A 143 37.52 -1.86 -10.65
C GLN A 143 37.69 -2.31 -12.10
N GLN A 144 36.68 -2.04 -12.93
CA GLN A 144 36.76 -2.36 -14.36
C GLN A 144 37.84 -1.55 -15.08
N ALA A 145 37.97 -0.27 -14.74
CA ALA A 145 39.01 0.59 -15.30
C ALA A 145 40.43 0.11 -14.91
N ALA A 146 40.65 -0.22 -13.63
CA ALA A 146 41.93 -0.75 -13.14
C ALA A 146 42.28 -2.11 -13.80
N LEU A 147 41.29 -2.99 -13.92
CA LEU A 147 41.46 -4.27 -14.61
C LEU A 147 41.81 -4.07 -16.09
N GLY A 148 41.15 -3.13 -16.76
CA GLY A 148 41.42 -2.79 -18.15
C GLY A 148 42.86 -2.27 -18.38
N GLN A 149 43.35 -1.43 -17.48
CA GLN A 149 44.73 -0.95 -17.51
C GLN A 149 45.73 -2.10 -17.33
N GLN A 150 45.46 -3.02 -16.43
CA GLN A 150 46.35 -4.17 -16.20
C GLN A 150 46.39 -5.13 -17.39
N ILE A 151 45.21 -5.38 -18.01
CA ILE A 151 45.11 -6.19 -19.22
C ILE A 151 45.89 -5.54 -20.36
N ALA A 152 45.75 -4.24 -20.57
CA ALA A 152 46.51 -3.50 -21.60
C ALA A 152 48.02 -3.55 -21.36
N SER A 153 48.47 -3.45 -20.09
CA SER A 153 49.87 -3.53 -19.72
C SER A 153 50.50 -4.91 -20.02
N LEU A 154 49.66 -5.97 -20.01
CA LEU A 154 50.05 -7.33 -20.35
C LEU A 154 49.91 -7.64 -21.86
N GLY A 155 49.56 -6.65 -22.69
CA GLY A 155 49.38 -6.81 -24.13
C GLY A 155 48.06 -7.43 -24.56
N GLY A 156 47.08 -7.52 -23.62
CA GLY A 156 45.75 -7.99 -23.93
C GLY A 156 44.81 -6.87 -24.40
N ASP A 157 43.66 -7.25 -25.01
CA ASP A 157 42.59 -6.32 -25.36
C ASP A 157 41.54 -6.26 -24.25
N PRO A 158 41.42 -5.12 -23.54
CA PRO A 158 40.45 -4.96 -22.47
C PRO A 158 38.98 -5.16 -22.93
N ALA A 159 38.66 -4.76 -24.18
CA ALA A 159 37.28 -4.90 -24.71
C ALA A 159 36.93 -6.36 -24.96
N GLN A 160 37.86 -7.16 -25.43
CA GLN A 160 37.69 -8.58 -25.67
C GLN A 160 37.51 -9.34 -24.35
N VAL A 161 38.29 -9.01 -23.32
CA VAL A 161 38.13 -9.61 -21.97
C VAL A 161 36.84 -9.20 -21.33
N ALA A 162 36.44 -7.93 -21.44
CA ALA A 162 35.17 -7.46 -20.92
C ALA A 162 33.96 -8.17 -21.56
N SER A 163 34.02 -8.43 -22.88
CA SER A 163 32.97 -9.18 -23.59
C SER A 163 32.89 -10.65 -23.11
N GLN A 164 34.03 -11.30 -22.90
CA GLN A 164 34.08 -12.65 -22.36
C GLN A 164 33.57 -12.73 -20.91
N LEU A 165 33.93 -11.74 -20.07
CA LEU A 165 33.40 -11.64 -18.71
C LEU A 165 31.90 -11.42 -18.68
N SER A 166 31.33 -10.68 -19.61
CA SER A 166 29.87 -10.46 -19.69
C SER A 166 29.13 -11.76 -20.06
N THR A 167 29.72 -12.62 -20.88
CA THR A 167 29.15 -13.95 -21.22
C THR A 167 29.35 -14.99 -20.12
N ALA A 168 30.35 -14.78 -19.25
CA ALA A 168 30.61 -15.67 -18.11
C ALA A 168 29.67 -15.40 -16.88
N LYS A 169 28.80 -14.38 -16.95
CA LYS A 169 27.81 -14.16 -15.88
C LYS A 169 26.83 -15.33 -15.85
N PRO A 170 26.68 -16.02 -14.71
CA PRO A 170 25.70 -17.09 -14.60
C PRO A 170 24.29 -16.51 -14.76
N GLN A 171 23.49 -17.11 -15.62
CA GLN A 171 22.07 -16.80 -15.71
C GLN A 171 21.35 -17.48 -14.53
N VAL A 172 20.99 -16.68 -13.52
CA VAL A 172 20.23 -17.18 -12.39
C VAL A 172 18.78 -17.34 -12.83
N THR A 173 18.33 -18.58 -13.01
CA THR A 173 16.93 -18.87 -13.22
C THR A 173 16.34 -19.28 -11.87
N ALA A 174 15.63 -18.38 -11.22
CA ALA A 174 14.90 -18.69 -10.01
C ALA A 174 13.63 -19.47 -10.39
N LEU A 175 13.51 -20.73 -9.93
CA LEU A 175 12.31 -21.55 -10.13
C LEU A 175 11.08 -20.95 -9.42
N HIS A 176 11.32 -20.24 -8.32
CA HIS A 176 10.34 -19.47 -7.55
C HIS A 176 11.03 -18.15 -7.18
N ALA A 177 11.01 -17.20 -8.10
CA ALA A 177 11.57 -15.88 -7.81
C ALA A 177 10.75 -15.23 -6.67
N PRO A 178 11.40 -14.70 -5.61
CA PRO A 178 10.72 -13.89 -4.62
C PRO A 178 10.03 -12.74 -5.34
N GLN A 179 8.74 -12.52 -5.07
CA GLN A 179 8.00 -11.42 -5.72
C GLN A 179 8.58 -10.03 -5.44
N ARG A 180 9.34 -9.92 -4.35
CA ARG A 180 10.08 -8.71 -3.99
C ARG A 180 11.06 -8.21 -5.06
N ASP A 181 11.61 -9.14 -5.85
CA ASP A 181 12.61 -8.79 -6.89
C ASP A 181 11.93 -8.39 -8.22
N SER A 182 10.61 -8.42 -8.27
CA SER A 182 9.88 -7.94 -9.45
C SER A 182 9.81 -6.42 -9.47
N ALA A 183 10.02 -5.81 -10.64
CA ALA A 183 9.87 -4.36 -10.83
C ALA A 183 8.48 -3.82 -10.42
N GLU A 184 7.46 -4.68 -10.43
CA GLU A 184 6.09 -4.34 -10.08
C GLU A 184 5.78 -4.51 -8.58
N PHE A 185 6.69 -5.08 -7.77
CA PHE A 185 6.41 -5.41 -6.37
C PHE A 185 6.01 -4.19 -5.55
N GLY A 186 6.78 -3.10 -5.64
CA GLY A 186 6.50 -1.88 -4.89
C GLY A 186 5.10 -1.34 -5.16
N SER A 187 4.67 -1.38 -6.40
CA SER A 187 3.35 -0.91 -6.84
C SER A 187 2.23 -1.82 -6.37
N ARG A 188 2.40 -3.13 -6.50
CA ARG A 188 1.44 -4.13 -6.01
C ARG A 188 1.30 -4.04 -4.49
N TYR A 189 2.41 -3.86 -3.80
CA TYR A 189 2.45 -3.67 -2.35
C TYR A 189 1.71 -2.39 -1.91
N ALA A 190 1.90 -1.28 -2.61
CA ALA A 190 1.18 -0.03 -2.33
C ALA A 190 -0.33 -0.17 -2.52
N ILE A 191 -0.76 -0.86 -3.59
CA ILE A 191 -2.18 -1.17 -3.83
C ILE A 191 -2.73 -2.05 -2.70
N LEU A 192 -2.02 -3.11 -2.32
CA LEU A 192 -2.39 -4.01 -1.23
C LEU A 192 -2.57 -3.24 0.08
N MET A 193 -1.59 -2.42 0.46
CA MET A 193 -1.67 -1.61 1.68
C MET A 193 -2.86 -0.67 1.67
N THR A 194 -3.14 -0.04 0.53
CA THR A 194 -4.30 0.84 0.38
C THR A 194 -5.61 0.08 0.57
N ILE A 195 -5.74 -1.08 -0.05
CA ILE A 195 -6.94 -1.94 0.07
C ILE A 195 -7.14 -2.39 1.52
N ASP A 196 -6.10 -2.88 2.16
CA ASP A 196 -6.17 -3.40 3.53
C ASP A 196 -6.49 -2.31 4.55
N VAL A 197 -5.91 -1.11 4.39
CA VAL A 197 -6.22 0.05 5.24
C VAL A 197 -7.68 0.48 5.07
N LEU A 198 -8.16 0.60 3.83
CA LEU A 198 -9.54 0.97 3.56
C LEU A 198 -10.52 -0.08 4.12
N LEU A 199 -10.20 -1.36 3.97
CA LEU A 199 -10.98 -2.47 4.52
C LEU A 199 -11.03 -2.42 6.05
N LEU A 200 -9.88 -2.19 6.69
CA LEU A 200 -9.78 -2.06 8.14
C LEU A 200 -10.65 -0.91 8.65
N PHE A 201 -10.58 0.26 8.04
CA PHE A 201 -11.42 1.40 8.41
C PHE A 201 -12.91 1.13 8.19
N ALA A 202 -13.29 0.47 7.10
CA ALA A 202 -14.67 0.10 6.84
C ALA A 202 -15.22 -0.87 7.90
N ILE A 203 -14.44 -1.91 8.26
CA ILE A 203 -14.82 -2.91 9.27
C ILE A 203 -14.87 -2.27 10.66
N MET A 204 -13.81 -1.58 11.07
CA MET A 204 -13.74 -0.98 12.41
C MET A 204 -14.78 0.12 12.59
N GLY A 205 -14.88 1.04 11.63
CA GLY A 205 -15.86 2.14 11.69
C GLY A 205 -17.29 1.63 11.68
N GLY A 206 -17.65 0.78 10.73
CA GLY A 206 -18.97 0.19 10.62
C GLY A 206 -19.32 -0.67 11.83
N GLY A 207 -18.39 -1.51 12.31
CA GLY A 207 -18.56 -2.35 13.49
C GLY A 207 -18.82 -1.55 14.76
N GLN A 208 -18.05 -0.49 15.00
CA GLN A 208 -18.23 0.40 16.15
C GLN A 208 -19.59 1.12 16.10
N PHE A 209 -20.03 1.56 14.93
CA PHE A 209 -21.35 2.19 14.78
C PHE A 209 -22.48 1.20 15.05
N ILE A 210 -22.33 -0.06 14.64
CA ILE A 210 -23.31 -1.11 14.97
C ILE A 210 -23.34 -1.33 16.48
N ALA A 211 -22.17 -1.49 17.12
CA ALA A 211 -22.08 -1.72 18.56
C ALA A 211 -22.71 -0.57 19.35
N GLN A 212 -22.35 0.66 19.04
CA GLN A 212 -22.94 1.85 19.66
C GLN A 212 -24.46 1.91 19.46
N GLY A 213 -24.93 1.70 18.23
CA GLY A 213 -26.34 1.78 17.90
C GLY A 213 -27.16 0.67 18.53
N VAL A 214 -26.65 -0.54 18.73
CA VAL A 214 -27.33 -1.63 19.44
C VAL A 214 -27.51 -1.27 20.92
N VAL A 215 -26.48 -0.74 21.57
CA VAL A 215 -26.55 -0.35 22.99
C VAL A 215 -27.40 0.91 23.18
N GLU A 216 -27.32 1.88 22.28
CA GLU A 216 -28.18 3.08 22.32
C GLU A 216 -29.65 2.72 22.23
N GLU A 217 -30.02 1.83 21.33
CA GLU A 217 -31.40 1.33 21.23
C GLU A 217 -31.82 0.58 22.50
N LYS A 218 -30.96 -0.28 23.05
CA LYS A 218 -31.27 -1.05 24.27
C LYS A 218 -31.43 -0.18 25.51
N SER A 219 -30.71 0.93 25.60
CA SER A 219 -30.78 1.87 26.70
C SER A 219 -31.91 2.90 26.58
N SER A 220 -32.56 2.98 25.42
CA SER A 220 -33.60 3.97 25.12
C SER A 220 -35.02 3.38 25.32
N ARG A 221 -35.90 4.13 25.95
CA ARG A 221 -37.34 3.78 26.03
C ARG A 221 -38.02 3.71 24.66
N ILE A 222 -37.43 4.28 23.62
CA ILE A 222 -37.92 4.25 22.24
C ILE A 222 -37.93 2.81 21.71
N VAL A 223 -37.02 1.97 22.19
CA VAL A 223 -36.96 0.53 21.83
C VAL A 223 -38.21 -0.23 22.20
N GLU A 224 -38.83 0.07 23.33
CA GLU A 224 -40.10 -0.61 23.75
C GLU A 224 -41.21 -0.36 22.73
N ILE A 225 -41.27 0.86 22.18
CA ILE A 225 -42.24 1.24 21.15
C ILE A 225 -41.86 0.62 19.79
N LEU A 226 -40.57 0.61 19.42
CA LEU A 226 -40.10 0.00 18.17
C LEU A 226 -40.29 -1.53 18.16
N LEU A 227 -40.02 -2.21 19.28
CA LEU A 227 -40.19 -3.66 19.41
C LEU A 227 -41.66 -4.09 19.44
N ALA A 228 -42.58 -3.19 19.75
CA ALA A 228 -44.02 -3.43 19.59
C ALA A 228 -44.44 -3.42 18.11
N CYS A 229 -43.69 -2.76 17.23
CA CYS A 229 -44.03 -2.57 15.81
C CYS A 229 -43.17 -3.37 14.85
N VAL A 230 -41.87 -3.68 15.19
CA VAL A 230 -40.86 -4.30 14.30
C VAL A 230 -40.18 -5.46 15.05
N ARG A 231 -39.94 -6.54 14.33
CA ARG A 231 -39.21 -7.70 14.90
C ARG A 231 -37.76 -7.34 15.21
N PRO A 232 -37.21 -7.80 16.38
CA PRO A 232 -35.81 -7.51 16.75
C PRO A 232 -34.79 -7.93 15.68
N SER A 233 -35.01 -9.08 15.01
CA SER A 233 -34.17 -9.57 13.94
C SER A 233 -34.21 -8.69 12.67
N SER A 234 -35.39 -8.09 12.37
CA SER A 234 -35.53 -7.15 11.25
C SER A 234 -34.84 -5.82 11.54
N LEU A 235 -34.88 -5.37 12.79
CA LEU A 235 -34.21 -4.16 13.25
C LEU A 235 -32.67 -4.30 13.12
N LEU A 236 -32.12 -5.38 13.68
CA LEU A 236 -30.68 -5.65 13.60
C LEU A 236 -30.23 -5.84 12.16
N ALA A 237 -30.96 -6.63 11.36
CA ALA A 237 -30.60 -6.83 9.94
C ALA A 237 -30.66 -5.52 9.15
N GLY A 238 -31.68 -4.69 9.36
CA GLY A 238 -31.78 -3.39 8.71
C GLY A 238 -30.64 -2.43 9.11
N LYS A 239 -30.22 -2.46 10.38
CA LYS A 239 -29.09 -1.69 10.89
C LYS A 239 -27.78 -2.14 10.24
N ILE A 240 -27.48 -3.44 10.24
CA ILE A 240 -26.28 -3.99 9.61
C ILE A 240 -26.24 -3.62 8.12
N LEU A 241 -27.34 -3.77 7.40
CA LEU A 241 -27.41 -3.41 5.98
C LEU A 241 -27.27 -1.91 5.75
N GLY A 242 -27.95 -1.07 6.54
CA GLY A 242 -27.90 0.39 6.38
C GLY A 242 -26.51 0.97 6.62
N ILE A 243 -25.89 0.59 7.73
CA ILE A 243 -24.52 1.01 8.06
C ILE A 243 -23.52 0.40 7.07
N GLY A 244 -23.72 -0.87 6.66
CA GLY A 244 -22.87 -1.54 5.68
C GLY A 244 -22.85 -0.85 4.33
N ILE A 245 -24.01 -0.54 3.78
CA ILE A 245 -24.12 0.22 2.51
C ILE A 245 -23.46 1.58 2.66
N ALA A 246 -23.68 2.29 3.77
CA ALA A 246 -23.03 3.58 4.01
C ALA A 246 -21.49 3.43 4.07
N SER A 247 -20.97 2.41 4.77
CA SER A 247 -19.53 2.14 4.86
C SER A 247 -18.92 1.81 3.51
N VAL A 248 -19.58 0.97 2.70
CA VAL A 248 -19.15 0.64 1.33
C VAL A 248 -19.14 1.89 0.44
N LEU A 249 -20.17 2.74 0.53
CA LEU A 249 -20.24 3.98 -0.26
C LEU A 249 -19.15 4.97 0.14
N THR A 250 -18.95 5.22 1.43
CA THR A 250 -17.93 6.17 1.90
C THR A 250 -16.51 5.68 1.59
N THR A 251 -16.22 4.40 1.81
CA THR A 251 -14.94 3.80 1.46
C THR A 251 -14.72 3.76 -0.05
N GLY A 252 -15.78 3.46 -0.82
CA GLY A 252 -15.74 3.48 -2.29
C GLY A 252 -15.41 4.86 -2.85
N VAL A 253 -15.97 5.93 -2.28
CA VAL A 253 -15.63 7.32 -2.68
C VAL A 253 -14.15 7.58 -2.46
N VAL A 254 -13.60 7.20 -1.31
CA VAL A 254 -12.17 7.38 -1.00
C VAL A 254 -11.29 6.56 -1.95
N ALA A 255 -11.67 5.30 -2.21
CA ALA A 255 -10.94 4.42 -3.12
C ALA A 255 -10.91 4.97 -4.56
N VAL A 256 -12.07 5.40 -5.08
CA VAL A 256 -12.17 6.00 -6.42
C VAL A 256 -11.34 7.29 -6.51
N ALA A 257 -11.43 8.16 -5.51
CA ALA A 257 -10.62 9.38 -5.46
C ALA A 257 -9.13 9.07 -5.46
N GLY A 258 -8.68 8.07 -4.69
CA GLY A 258 -7.30 7.60 -4.68
C GLY A 258 -6.84 7.10 -6.06
N VAL A 259 -7.61 6.23 -6.71
CA VAL A 259 -7.28 5.69 -8.04
C VAL A 259 -7.23 6.82 -9.10
N VAL A 260 -8.22 7.72 -9.10
CA VAL A 260 -8.25 8.86 -10.03
C VAL A 260 -7.03 9.75 -9.82
N THR A 261 -6.68 10.05 -8.57
CA THR A 261 -5.50 10.86 -8.24
C THR A 261 -4.21 10.17 -8.67
N ALA A 262 -4.05 8.86 -8.39
CA ALA A 262 -2.86 8.10 -8.76
C ALA A 262 -2.67 8.06 -10.28
N LYS A 263 -3.74 7.90 -11.05
CA LYS A 263 -3.70 8.00 -12.53
C LYS A 263 -3.37 9.42 -13.00
N ALA A 264 -4.02 10.44 -12.46
CA ALA A 264 -3.81 11.83 -12.86
C ALA A 264 -2.38 12.33 -12.55
N THR A 265 -1.79 11.85 -11.47
CA THR A 265 -0.42 12.21 -11.07
C THR A 265 0.66 11.38 -11.77
N GLY A 266 0.29 10.29 -12.45
CA GLY A 266 1.25 9.35 -13.05
C GLY A 266 2.06 8.54 -12.03
N VAL A 267 1.63 8.53 -10.76
CA VAL A 267 2.23 7.70 -9.70
C VAL A 267 1.82 6.23 -9.86
N MET A 268 0.72 5.99 -10.60
CA MET A 268 0.27 4.63 -10.89
C MET A 268 1.14 4.05 -12.01
N PRO A 269 2.00 3.07 -11.73
CA PRO A 269 2.84 2.45 -12.75
C PRO A 269 1.97 1.60 -13.68
N ASP A 270 2.48 1.32 -14.88
CA ASP A 270 1.92 0.34 -15.80
C ASP A 270 2.07 -1.06 -15.18
N ILE A 271 1.05 -1.47 -14.44
CA ILE A 271 1.02 -2.78 -13.78
C ILE A 271 0.26 -3.74 -14.69
N SER A 272 0.80 -4.94 -14.87
CA SER A 272 0.15 -6.04 -15.61
C SER A 272 -1.10 -6.62 -14.89
N LEU A 273 -1.61 -5.93 -13.85
CA LEU A 273 -2.82 -6.31 -13.14
C LEU A 273 -4.08 -5.90 -13.90
N ASN A 274 -5.00 -6.83 -14.01
CA ASN A 274 -6.36 -6.50 -14.42
C ASN A 274 -7.06 -5.78 -13.24
N LEU A 275 -6.95 -4.43 -13.22
CA LEU A 275 -7.47 -3.58 -12.15
C LEU A 275 -8.97 -3.78 -11.92
N ASP A 276 -9.74 -4.06 -12.97
CA ASP A 276 -11.19 -4.29 -12.85
C ASP A 276 -11.46 -5.51 -11.96
N SER A 277 -10.69 -6.58 -12.13
CA SER A 277 -10.83 -7.80 -11.34
C SER A 277 -10.40 -7.62 -9.89
N VAL A 278 -9.35 -6.82 -9.64
CA VAL A 278 -8.90 -6.47 -8.29
C VAL A 278 -9.94 -5.62 -7.56
N LEU A 279 -10.54 -4.63 -8.24
CA LEU A 279 -11.60 -3.79 -7.67
C LEU A 279 -12.85 -4.61 -7.33
N VAL A 280 -13.26 -5.53 -8.21
CA VAL A 280 -14.38 -6.45 -7.94
C VAL A 280 -14.09 -7.31 -6.72
N ALA A 281 -12.91 -7.93 -6.63
CA ALA A 281 -12.52 -8.73 -5.48
C ALA A 281 -12.50 -7.90 -4.19
N MET A 282 -11.95 -6.68 -4.23
CA MET A 282 -11.93 -5.75 -3.10
C MET A 282 -13.35 -5.45 -2.60
N ILE A 283 -14.28 -5.11 -3.49
CA ILE A 283 -15.68 -4.80 -3.11
C ILE A 283 -16.34 -6.04 -2.50
N VAL A 284 -16.18 -7.20 -3.09
CA VAL A 284 -16.76 -8.46 -2.58
C VAL A 284 -16.21 -8.77 -1.19
N TRP A 285 -14.89 -8.74 -1.01
CA TRP A 285 -14.26 -9.03 0.27
C TRP A 285 -14.54 -7.96 1.33
N MET A 286 -14.72 -6.69 0.92
CA MET A 286 -15.17 -5.62 1.82
C MET A 286 -16.58 -5.89 2.35
N ILE A 287 -17.52 -6.32 1.49
CA ILE A 287 -18.89 -6.66 1.90
C ILE A 287 -18.88 -7.86 2.85
N VAL A 288 -18.14 -8.92 2.51
CA VAL A 288 -18.07 -10.15 3.32
C VAL A 288 -17.37 -9.89 4.64
N GLY A 289 -16.22 -9.22 4.62
CA GLY A 289 -15.49 -8.85 5.83
C GLY A 289 -16.32 -7.97 6.75
N TYR A 290 -16.97 -6.95 6.19
CA TYR A 290 -17.91 -6.14 6.95
C TYR A 290 -19.03 -6.99 7.57
N ALA A 291 -19.66 -7.89 6.82
CA ALA A 291 -20.76 -8.71 7.33
C ALA A 291 -20.32 -9.61 8.49
N ILE A 292 -19.16 -10.28 8.39
CA ILE A 292 -18.61 -11.12 9.45
C ILE A 292 -18.41 -10.31 10.73
N PHE A 293 -17.69 -9.20 10.63
CA PHE A 293 -17.38 -8.37 11.80
C PHE A 293 -18.62 -7.61 12.31
N ALA A 294 -19.53 -7.18 11.44
CA ALA A 294 -20.78 -6.52 11.82
C ALA A 294 -21.65 -7.40 12.73
N VAL A 295 -21.77 -8.69 12.38
CA VAL A 295 -22.49 -9.67 13.21
C VAL A 295 -21.77 -9.85 14.56
N ALA A 296 -20.44 -9.97 14.56
CA ALA A 296 -19.65 -10.12 15.78
C ALA A 296 -19.75 -8.88 16.69
N PHE A 297 -19.65 -7.67 16.15
CA PHE A 297 -19.82 -6.42 16.90
C PHE A 297 -21.25 -6.27 17.46
N GLY A 298 -22.26 -6.61 16.66
CA GLY A 298 -23.66 -6.61 17.10
C GLY A 298 -23.93 -7.61 18.22
N ALA A 299 -23.37 -8.83 18.10
CA ALA A 299 -23.49 -9.85 19.14
C ALA A 299 -22.78 -9.43 20.43
N ALA A 300 -21.56 -8.93 20.35
CA ALA A 300 -20.81 -8.43 21.51
C ALA A 300 -21.54 -7.27 22.21
N ALA A 301 -22.05 -6.31 21.44
CA ALA A 301 -22.82 -5.18 21.97
C ALA A 301 -24.13 -5.59 22.67
N SER A 302 -24.72 -6.71 22.24
CA SER A 302 -25.95 -7.24 22.90
C SER A 302 -25.69 -7.68 24.33
N LEU A 303 -24.45 -7.94 24.75
CA LEU A 303 -24.09 -8.38 26.09
C LEU A 303 -24.05 -7.23 27.10
N VAL A 304 -23.94 -5.99 26.65
CA VAL A 304 -23.85 -4.80 27.52
C VAL A 304 -25.09 -3.93 27.40
N SER A 305 -25.36 -3.11 28.43
CA SER A 305 -26.53 -2.25 28.50
C SER A 305 -26.20 -0.77 28.66
N ARG A 306 -24.93 -0.44 28.90
CA ARG A 306 -24.46 0.93 29.07
C ARG A 306 -23.54 1.32 27.94
N GLN A 307 -23.62 2.59 27.51
CA GLN A 307 -22.77 3.12 26.44
C GLN A 307 -21.28 3.12 26.82
N GLU A 308 -20.97 3.32 28.08
CA GLU A 308 -19.61 3.29 28.62
C GLU A 308 -18.95 1.91 28.53
N ASP A 309 -19.73 0.83 28.49
CA ASP A 309 -19.23 -0.54 28.40
C ASP A 309 -19.00 -1.01 26.94
N VAL A 310 -19.45 -0.25 25.93
CA VAL A 310 -19.32 -0.63 24.52
C VAL A 310 -17.86 -0.85 24.14
N SER A 311 -16.96 0.00 24.61
CA SER A 311 -15.54 -0.12 24.31
C SER A 311 -14.92 -1.41 24.85
N SER A 312 -15.34 -1.89 26.01
CA SER A 312 -14.82 -3.11 26.63
C SER A 312 -15.12 -4.37 25.82
N VAL A 313 -16.31 -4.45 25.19
CA VAL A 313 -16.71 -5.58 24.35
C VAL A 313 -16.28 -5.43 22.89
N SER A 314 -16.07 -4.20 22.43
CA SER A 314 -15.62 -3.94 21.04
C SER A 314 -14.12 -4.09 20.87
N MET A 315 -13.32 -3.75 21.91
CA MET A 315 -11.85 -3.76 21.81
C MET A 315 -11.27 -5.12 21.42
N PRO A 316 -11.72 -6.26 21.97
CA PRO A 316 -11.26 -7.58 21.53
C PRO A 316 -11.52 -7.84 20.04
N LEU A 317 -12.65 -7.36 19.50
CA LEU A 317 -12.98 -7.51 18.06
C LEU A 317 -12.11 -6.61 17.19
N VAL A 318 -11.80 -5.40 17.68
CA VAL A 318 -10.83 -4.51 17.03
C VAL A 318 -9.45 -5.19 16.97
N MET A 319 -8.97 -5.75 18.08
CA MET A 319 -7.71 -6.49 18.11
C MET A 319 -7.75 -7.71 17.18
N LEU A 320 -8.86 -8.44 17.15
CA LEU A 320 -9.04 -9.57 16.23
C LEU A 320 -8.96 -9.13 14.76
N SER A 321 -9.49 -7.97 14.39
CA SER A 321 -9.42 -7.46 13.01
C SER A 321 -8.01 -6.96 12.63
N MET A 322 -7.21 -6.52 13.62
CA MET A 322 -5.82 -6.11 13.39
C MET A 322 -4.90 -7.29 13.05
N VAL A 323 -5.20 -8.49 13.58
CA VAL A 323 -4.37 -9.67 13.33
C VAL A 323 -4.27 -10.02 11.84
N PRO A 324 -5.38 -10.22 11.09
CA PRO A 324 -5.29 -10.52 9.67
C PRO A 324 -4.70 -9.37 8.84
N TYR A 325 -4.92 -8.12 9.24
CA TYR A 325 -4.28 -6.96 8.63
C TYR A 325 -2.75 -7.05 8.73
N VAL A 326 -2.22 -7.31 9.94
CA VAL A 326 -0.77 -7.46 10.16
C VAL A 326 -0.24 -8.70 9.43
N LEU A 327 -0.98 -9.80 9.41
CA LEU A 327 -0.58 -11.02 8.69
C LEU A 327 -0.54 -10.82 7.18
N SER A 328 -1.45 -10.02 6.61
CA SER A 328 -1.42 -9.64 5.20
C SER A 328 -0.13 -8.86 4.86
N PHE A 329 0.25 -7.93 5.73
CA PHE A 329 1.52 -7.20 5.63
C PHE A 329 2.73 -8.15 5.71
N LEU A 330 2.78 -9.03 6.71
CA LEU A 330 3.88 -10.00 6.88
C LEU A 330 3.98 -10.98 5.70
N MET A 331 2.84 -11.40 5.14
CA MET A 331 2.79 -12.24 3.95
C MET A 331 3.41 -11.51 2.75
N ALA A 332 3.07 -10.25 2.54
CA ALA A 332 3.58 -9.47 1.41
C ALA A 332 5.09 -9.23 1.51
N THR A 333 5.61 -9.04 2.73
CA THR A 333 7.04 -8.78 2.97
C THR A 333 7.86 -10.04 3.18
N GLY A 334 7.25 -11.18 3.40
CA GLY A 334 7.87 -12.49 3.62
C GLY A 334 7.77 -13.43 2.41
N ASP A 335 7.62 -14.73 2.70
CA ASP A 335 7.32 -15.74 1.68
C ASP A 335 5.82 -15.77 1.38
N THR A 336 5.43 -15.11 0.29
CA THR A 336 4.04 -15.02 -0.16
C THR A 336 3.39 -16.36 -0.49
N ASN A 337 4.19 -17.40 -0.78
CA ASN A 337 3.74 -18.75 -1.11
C ASN A 337 3.75 -19.70 0.09
N SER A 338 4.08 -19.22 1.28
CA SER A 338 4.08 -20.02 2.50
C SER A 338 2.75 -20.74 2.71
N MET A 339 2.81 -22.05 3.02
CA MET A 339 1.62 -22.86 3.30
C MET A 339 0.80 -22.30 4.47
N THR A 340 1.48 -21.70 5.46
CA THR A 340 0.82 -21.07 6.62
C THR A 340 -0.09 -19.93 6.19
N PHE A 341 0.41 -18.98 5.40
CA PHE A 341 -0.39 -17.86 4.91
C PHE A 341 -1.50 -18.31 3.97
N ARG A 342 -1.22 -19.34 3.16
CA ARG A 342 -2.22 -19.94 2.29
C ARG A 342 -3.38 -20.51 3.09
N VAL A 343 -3.14 -21.31 4.11
CA VAL A 343 -4.19 -21.89 4.97
C VAL A 343 -4.95 -20.81 5.73
N LEU A 344 -4.24 -19.85 6.33
CA LEU A 344 -4.85 -18.75 7.07
C LEU A 344 -5.79 -17.91 6.20
N SER A 345 -5.45 -17.72 4.92
CA SER A 345 -6.30 -16.94 4.00
C SER A 345 -7.67 -17.57 3.72
N TYR A 346 -7.90 -18.84 4.06
CA TYR A 346 -9.23 -19.48 3.97
C TYR A 346 -10.05 -19.36 5.25
N VAL A 347 -9.46 -18.93 6.36
CA VAL A 347 -10.18 -18.78 7.63
C VAL A 347 -11.06 -17.53 7.57
N PRO A 348 -12.37 -17.62 7.84
CA PRO A 348 -13.34 -16.54 7.61
C PRO A 348 -12.96 -15.15 8.15
N PRO A 349 -12.46 -14.98 9.39
CA PRO A 349 -12.03 -13.66 9.88
C PRO A 349 -10.78 -13.11 9.20
N PHE A 350 -9.92 -13.96 8.62
CA PHE A 350 -8.68 -13.57 7.96
C PHE A 350 -8.84 -13.38 6.45
N ALA A 351 -9.75 -14.15 5.84
CA ALA A 351 -9.96 -14.16 4.40
C ALA A 351 -10.20 -12.76 3.78
N PRO A 352 -10.99 -11.86 4.39
CA PRO A 352 -11.24 -10.54 3.79
C PRO A 352 -10.00 -9.68 3.58
N PHE A 353 -8.96 -9.83 4.40
CA PHE A 353 -7.70 -9.13 4.26
C PHE A 353 -6.71 -9.90 3.39
N MET A 354 -6.53 -11.20 3.67
CA MET A 354 -5.48 -11.98 3.04
C MET A 354 -5.81 -12.43 1.61
N MET A 355 -7.08 -12.62 1.25
CA MET A 355 -7.46 -13.05 -0.10
C MET A 355 -7.30 -11.94 -1.16
N PRO A 356 -7.74 -10.68 -0.95
CA PRO A 356 -7.40 -9.58 -1.85
C PRO A 356 -5.88 -9.40 -1.97
N ALA A 357 -5.15 -9.49 -0.84
CA ALA A 357 -3.70 -9.38 -0.81
C ALA A 357 -3.02 -10.43 -1.72
N ARG A 358 -3.42 -11.69 -1.60
CA ARG A 358 -2.92 -12.78 -2.45
C ARG A 358 -3.25 -12.59 -3.93
N LEU A 359 -4.42 -11.98 -4.23
CA LEU A 359 -4.80 -11.67 -5.61
C LEU A 359 -3.92 -10.57 -6.20
N VAL A 360 -3.72 -9.48 -5.46
CA VAL A 360 -2.85 -8.36 -5.88
C VAL A 360 -1.41 -8.81 -6.07
N LEU A 361 -0.93 -9.66 -5.19
CA LEU A 361 0.42 -10.24 -5.30
C LEU A 361 0.54 -11.32 -6.39
N GLY A 362 -0.58 -11.73 -7.02
CA GLY A 362 -0.58 -12.72 -8.09
C GLY A 362 -0.33 -14.15 -7.64
N VAL A 363 -0.54 -14.46 -6.34
CA VAL A 363 -0.32 -15.79 -5.75
C VAL A 363 -1.61 -16.56 -5.46
N SER A 364 -2.76 -16.06 -5.88
CA SER A 364 -4.04 -16.79 -5.80
C SER A 364 -4.78 -16.80 -7.11
N SER A 365 -5.47 -17.91 -7.37
CA SER A 365 -6.39 -18.06 -8.49
C SER A 365 -7.80 -17.60 -8.11
N TRP A 366 -8.64 -17.29 -9.12
CA TRP A 366 -10.06 -17.00 -8.89
C TRP A 366 -10.80 -18.18 -8.26
N THR A 367 -10.38 -19.40 -8.52
CA THR A 367 -10.95 -20.61 -7.88
C THR A 367 -10.71 -20.58 -6.37
N GLU A 368 -9.49 -20.23 -5.92
CA GLU A 368 -9.17 -20.08 -4.49
C GLU A 368 -10.00 -18.96 -3.85
N GLN A 369 -10.21 -17.84 -4.55
CA GLN A 369 -11.08 -16.74 -4.09
C GLN A 369 -12.52 -17.22 -3.86
N LEU A 370 -13.09 -17.98 -4.79
CA LEU A 370 -14.44 -18.51 -4.70
C LEU A 370 -14.60 -19.54 -3.58
N ILE A 371 -13.61 -20.42 -3.38
CA ILE A 371 -13.61 -21.39 -2.29
C ILE A 371 -13.58 -20.67 -0.94
N ALA A 372 -12.68 -19.70 -0.77
CA ALA A 372 -12.59 -18.92 0.46
C ALA A 372 -13.87 -18.11 0.73
N LEU A 373 -14.49 -17.56 -0.33
CA LEU A 373 -15.77 -16.86 -0.24
C LEU A 373 -16.88 -17.83 0.24
N GLY A 374 -16.93 -19.04 -0.32
CA GLY A 374 -17.87 -20.08 0.12
C GLY A 374 -17.70 -20.43 1.60
N LEU A 375 -16.44 -20.59 2.05
CA LEU A 375 -16.15 -20.86 3.47
C LEU A 375 -16.48 -19.69 4.39
N ALA A 376 -16.37 -18.47 3.91
CA ALA A 376 -16.68 -17.27 4.68
C ALA A 376 -18.19 -17.02 4.85
N LEU A 377 -19.03 -17.62 4.00
CA LEU A 377 -20.49 -17.48 4.03
C LEU A 377 -21.21 -18.59 4.80
N VAL A 378 -20.51 -19.63 5.24
CA VAL A 378 -21.02 -20.75 6.05
C VAL A 378 -20.77 -20.51 7.52
#